data_b88e7014ca134fc368e6889ba03c18d2
#
_entry.id   b88e7014ca134fc368e6889ba03c18d2
#
_cell.length_a   1.000
_cell.length_b   1.000
_cell.length_c   1.000
_cell.angle_alpha   90.00
_cell.angle_beta   90.00
_cell.angle_gamma   90.00
#
_symmetry.space_group_name_H-M   'P 1'
#
loop_
_entity.id
_entity.type
_entity.pdbx_description
1 polymer ?
#
loop_
_entity_poly.entity_id
_entity_poly.type
_entity_poly.pdbx_seq_one_letter_code
_entity_poly.pdbx_strand_id
1 'polypeptide(L)'
;MNKNLSSIETIIARLDNDFNIMSSDYIPRVGAWCIDAMNEMGILQYEEKETTIEVVDRVAYFPCCMNAFKVYADGCEVSPIKKGNCGCSSGTTEYFTQDREKSRERESKRTVEVDPESYEGRNYVYLRDANAIQLNFDADIVTVSYLTVKTVYSDTFHCNIPVIPNNGKLIEALEWFCMWKLLSRGIKHQVYSLQGAMPVNPYLLWRDSRDRARASV
;
A
#
# COMPACT_ATOMS: atom_id res chain seq x y z
N MET A 1 -4.74 24.69 9.23
CA MET A 1 -3.57 23.78 9.21
C MET A 1 -3.53 23.04 10.52
N ASN A 2 -3.61 21.73 10.49
CA ASN A 2 -3.68 20.90 11.71
C ASN A 2 -2.29 20.91 12.36
N LYS A 3 -2.12 21.54 13.53
CA LYS A 3 -0.81 21.77 14.20
C LYS A 3 -0.03 20.50 14.54
N ASN A 4 -0.67 19.33 14.38
CA ASN A 4 -0.08 18.02 14.71
C ASN A 4 0.45 17.25 13.51
N LEU A 5 0.46 17.85 12.31
CA LEU A 5 0.92 17.20 11.09
C LEU A 5 2.11 17.98 10.52
N SER A 6 3.13 17.24 10.11
CA SER A 6 4.24 17.74 9.30
C SER A 6 3.99 17.37 7.82
N SER A 7 4.70 18.05 6.94
CA SER A 7 4.62 17.74 5.50
C SER A 7 5.94 17.17 4.98
N ILE A 8 5.87 16.55 3.82
CA ILE A 8 7.08 16.12 3.07
C ILE A 8 8.00 17.31 2.79
N GLU A 9 7.44 18.50 2.62
CA GLU A 9 8.19 19.74 2.42
C GLU A 9 9.17 20.00 3.59
N THR A 10 8.75 19.69 4.82
CA THR A 10 9.64 19.77 5.99
C THR A 10 10.83 18.83 5.87
N ILE A 11 10.59 17.59 5.38
CA ILE A 11 11.68 16.61 5.19
C ILE A 11 12.61 17.07 4.07
N ILE A 12 12.07 17.56 2.95
CA ILE A 12 12.86 18.08 1.84
C ILE A 12 13.70 19.28 2.29
N ALA A 13 13.08 20.24 2.99
CA ALA A 13 13.80 21.41 3.49
C ALA A 13 14.96 21.04 4.44
N ARG A 14 14.77 20.02 5.29
CA ARG A 14 15.84 19.53 6.16
C ARG A 14 16.92 18.78 5.38
N LEU A 15 16.57 17.95 4.41
CA LEU A 15 17.53 17.28 3.54
C LEU A 15 18.41 18.29 2.80
N ASP A 16 17.83 19.39 2.35
CA ASP A 16 18.56 20.46 1.68
C ASP A 16 19.45 21.23 2.67
N ASN A 17 18.90 21.65 3.81
CA ASN A 17 19.63 22.44 4.80
C ASN A 17 20.72 21.67 5.53
N ASP A 18 20.43 20.43 5.94
CA ASP A 18 21.32 19.67 6.82
C ASP A 18 22.37 18.87 6.03
N PHE A 19 22.03 18.47 4.80
CA PHE A 19 22.93 17.65 3.96
C PHE A 19 23.44 18.35 2.71
N ASN A 20 22.97 19.57 2.41
CA ASN A 20 23.43 20.36 1.26
C ASN A 20 23.46 19.55 -0.05
N ILE A 21 22.32 18.96 -0.40
CA ILE A 21 22.20 18.07 -1.55
C ILE A 21 22.04 18.92 -2.82
N MET A 22 23.04 18.86 -3.71
CA MET A 22 23.12 19.71 -4.91
C MET A 22 22.10 19.35 -6.03
N SER A 23 21.45 18.19 -5.96
CA SER A 23 20.50 17.71 -6.98
C SER A 23 19.07 17.78 -6.46
N SER A 24 18.12 18.15 -7.31
CA SER A 24 16.69 18.12 -7.02
C SER A 24 15.96 16.86 -7.51
N ASP A 25 16.67 15.94 -8.19
CA ASP A 25 16.09 14.74 -8.81
C ASP A 25 15.46 13.76 -7.82
N TYR A 26 15.76 13.91 -6.54
CA TYR A 26 15.25 13.06 -5.48
C TYR A 26 13.87 13.51 -4.96
N ILE A 27 13.51 14.78 -5.13
CA ILE A 27 12.31 15.39 -4.54
C ILE A 27 11.04 14.59 -4.85
N PRO A 28 10.76 14.16 -6.11
CA PRO A 28 9.56 13.38 -6.41
C PRO A 28 9.50 12.02 -5.71
N ARG A 29 10.62 11.54 -5.17
CA ARG A 29 10.74 10.22 -4.54
C ARG A 29 10.64 10.25 -3.03
N VAL A 30 10.80 11.42 -2.41
CA VAL A 30 10.77 11.57 -0.95
C VAL A 30 9.45 11.08 -0.38
N GLY A 31 8.33 11.34 -1.06
CA GLY A 31 7.02 10.85 -0.64
C GLY A 31 6.96 9.33 -0.53
N ALA A 32 7.42 8.62 -1.56
CA ALA A 32 7.46 7.16 -1.55
C ALA A 32 8.42 6.62 -0.47
N TRP A 33 9.58 7.23 -0.30
CA TRP A 33 10.53 6.83 0.74
C TRP A 33 9.98 7.05 2.15
N CYS A 34 9.24 8.14 2.38
CA CYS A 34 8.59 8.36 3.66
C CYS A 34 7.50 7.30 3.94
N ILE A 35 6.73 6.90 2.92
CA ILE A 35 5.77 5.80 3.03
C ILE A 35 6.47 4.48 3.39
N ASP A 36 7.54 4.14 2.67
CA ASP A 36 8.33 2.93 2.92
C ASP A 36 8.87 2.90 4.37
N ALA A 37 9.47 4.02 4.81
CA ALA A 37 10.01 4.13 6.16
C ALA A 37 8.93 4.04 7.25
N MET A 38 7.81 4.74 7.08
CA MET A 38 6.69 4.69 8.03
C MET A 38 6.05 3.30 8.07
N ASN A 39 5.96 2.62 6.94
CA ASN A 39 5.47 1.25 6.86
C ASN A 39 6.42 0.28 7.60
N GLU A 40 7.73 0.40 7.38
CA GLU A 40 8.74 -0.39 8.10
C GLU A 40 8.71 -0.15 9.61
N MET A 41 8.40 1.07 10.03
CA MET A 41 8.18 1.41 11.44
C MET A 41 6.83 0.95 12.00
N GLY A 42 5.86 0.59 11.16
CA GLY A 42 4.51 0.24 11.58
C GLY A 42 3.67 1.42 12.07
N ILE A 43 3.98 2.63 11.63
CA ILE A 43 3.31 3.89 12.03
C ILE A 43 2.59 4.58 10.87
N LEU A 44 2.53 3.92 9.71
CA LEU A 44 1.83 4.44 8.54
C LEU A 44 0.34 4.57 8.86
N GLN A 45 -0.20 5.77 8.64
CA GLN A 45 -1.61 6.02 8.87
C GLN A 45 -2.43 5.66 7.64
N TYR A 46 -3.55 4.99 7.87
CA TYR A 46 -4.51 4.62 6.84
C TYR A 46 -5.81 5.38 7.06
N GLU A 47 -6.51 5.60 5.97
CA GLU A 47 -7.88 6.11 5.95
C GLU A 47 -8.76 5.20 5.12
N GLU A 48 -10.01 5.09 5.49
CA GLU A 48 -11.02 4.38 4.72
C GLU A 48 -11.56 5.32 3.64
N LYS A 49 -11.56 4.86 2.39
CA LYS A 49 -12.15 5.55 1.24
C LYS A 49 -13.17 4.67 0.57
N GLU A 50 -14.17 5.32 0.02
CA GLU A 50 -15.20 4.67 -0.78
C GLU A 50 -15.07 5.10 -2.23
N THR A 51 -15.27 4.16 -3.12
CA THR A 51 -15.35 4.41 -4.56
C THR A 51 -16.48 3.59 -5.16
N THR A 52 -17.15 4.18 -6.13
CA THR A 52 -18.22 3.52 -6.88
C THR A 52 -17.64 2.98 -8.19
N ILE A 53 -17.91 1.73 -8.50
CA ILE A 53 -17.38 1.02 -9.67
C ILE A 53 -18.54 0.47 -10.47
N GLU A 54 -18.52 0.71 -11.77
CA GLU A 54 -19.46 0.09 -12.71
C GLU A 54 -19.16 -1.39 -12.87
N VAL A 55 -20.21 -2.19 -12.97
CA VAL A 55 -20.13 -3.65 -13.15
C VAL A 55 -20.49 -3.96 -14.59
N VAL A 56 -19.62 -4.68 -15.27
CA VAL A 56 -19.85 -5.18 -16.65
C VAL A 56 -19.76 -6.69 -16.63
N ASP A 57 -20.79 -7.37 -17.09
CA ASP A 57 -20.86 -8.84 -17.11
C ASP A 57 -20.53 -9.48 -15.75
N ARG A 58 -21.11 -8.91 -14.68
CA ARG A 58 -20.87 -9.30 -13.26
C ARG A 58 -19.43 -9.08 -12.78
N VAL A 59 -18.60 -8.35 -13.52
CA VAL A 59 -17.21 -8.05 -13.15
C VAL A 59 -17.04 -6.58 -12.90
N ALA A 60 -16.46 -6.22 -11.76
CA ALA A 60 -16.07 -4.86 -11.41
C ALA A 60 -14.55 -4.76 -11.33
N TYR A 61 -13.95 -3.93 -12.18
CA TYR A 61 -12.51 -3.72 -12.23
C TYR A 61 -12.09 -2.59 -11.28
N PHE A 62 -11.11 -2.86 -10.43
CA PHE A 62 -10.59 -1.85 -9.54
C PHE A 62 -9.67 -0.85 -10.28
N PRO A 63 -9.80 0.45 -10.00
CA PRO A 63 -8.96 1.47 -10.64
C PRO A 63 -7.50 1.42 -10.20
N CYS A 64 -7.21 0.79 -9.06
CA CYS A 64 -5.88 0.59 -8.50
C CYS A 64 -5.83 -0.68 -7.64
N CYS A 65 -4.63 -1.09 -7.22
CA CYS A 65 -4.48 -2.21 -6.29
C CYS A 65 -5.05 -1.84 -4.93
N MET A 66 -6.19 -2.41 -4.57
CA MET A 66 -6.88 -2.20 -3.30
C MET A 66 -6.54 -3.32 -2.32
N ASN A 67 -6.11 -2.95 -1.14
CA ASN A 67 -5.90 -3.89 -0.04
C ASN A 67 -6.99 -3.70 1.02
N ALA A 68 -7.39 -4.78 1.68
CA ALA A 68 -8.35 -4.75 2.78
C ALA A 68 -9.63 -3.97 2.40
N PHE A 69 -10.35 -4.44 1.40
CA PHE A 69 -11.56 -3.81 0.90
C PHE A 69 -12.83 -4.57 1.34
N LYS A 70 -13.95 -3.82 1.37
CA LYS A 70 -15.31 -4.34 1.51
C LYS A 70 -16.14 -3.90 0.31
N VAL A 71 -17.06 -4.74 -0.09
CA VAL A 71 -17.95 -4.50 -1.24
C VAL A 71 -19.38 -4.33 -0.76
N TYR A 72 -20.07 -3.34 -1.29
CA TYR A 72 -21.46 -3.05 -1.02
C TYR A 72 -22.23 -2.98 -2.35
N ALA A 73 -23.37 -3.64 -2.38
CA ALA A 73 -24.34 -3.53 -3.47
C ALA A 73 -25.70 -3.19 -2.89
N ASP A 74 -26.38 -2.17 -3.44
CA ASP A 74 -27.68 -1.67 -2.95
C ASP A 74 -27.67 -1.35 -1.44
N GLY A 75 -26.54 -0.83 -0.93
CA GLY A 75 -26.37 -0.48 0.49
C GLY A 75 -26.12 -1.67 1.43
N CYS A 76 -26.08 -2.91 0.92
CA CYS A 76 -25.83 -4.11 1.70
C CYS A 76 -24.39 -4.61 1.46
N GLU A 77 -23.69 -5.02 2.53
CA GLU A 77 -22.37 -5.63 2.43
C GLU A 77 -22.45 -6.98 1.70
N VAL A 78 -21.62 -7.13 0.68
CA VAL A 78 -21.48 -8.37 -0.10
C VAL A 78 -20.32 -9.17 0.46
N SER A 79 -20.55 -10.43 0.80
CA SER A 79 -19.52 -11.27 1.40
C SER A 79 -18.60 -11.89 0.36
N PRO A 80 -17.29 -12.00 0.64
CA PRO A 80 -16.41 -12.79 -0.20
C PRO A 80 -16.75 -14.28 -0.07
N ILE A 81 -16.72 -15.00 -1.18
CA ILE A 81 -16.82 -16.46 -1.15
C ILE A 81 -15.59 -16.99 -0.43
N LYS A 82 -15.79 -17.50 0.80
CA LYS A 82 -14.71 -18.09 1.59
C LYS A 82 -14.52 -19.54 1.14
N LYS A 83 -13.26 -19.93 0.91
CA LYS A 83 -12.88 -21.33 0.77
C LYS A 83 -13.42 -22.13 1.98
N GLY A 84 -14.30 -23.09 1.75
CA GLY A 84 -14.84 -23.95 2.80
C GLY A 84 -16.26 -23.64 3.25
N ASN A 85 -16.92 -22.58 2.76
CA ASN A 85 -18.34 -22.31 3.06
C ASN A 85 -19.32 -22.98 2.08
N CYS A 86 -18.87 -23.58 1.02
CA CYS A 86 -19.64 -24.58 0.31
C CYS A 86 -19.66 -25.79 1.23
N GLY A 87 -20.83 -26.24 1.69
CA GLY A 87 -21.02 -27.36 2.61
C GLY A 87 -20.37 -28.70 2.23
N CYS A 88 -19.40 -28.67 1.36
CA CYS A 88 -18.44 -29.68 0.98
C CYS A 88 -17.20 -29.46 1.82
N SER A 89 -17.09 -30.23 2.89
CA SER A 89 -15.89 -30.42 3.68
C SER A 89 -14.63 -30.39 2.80
N SER A 90 -13.64 -29.58 3.21
CA SER A 90 -12.23 -29.63 2.78
C SER A 90 -11.90 -29.64 1.27
N GLY A 91 -12.84 -29.74 0.36
CA GLY A 91 -12.60 -29.90 -1.09
C GLY A 91 -11.97 -28.69 -1.78
N THR A 92 -12.19 -27.49 -1.29
CA THR A 92 -11.69 -26.27 -1.95
C THR A 92 -10.20 -26.01 -1.72
N THR A 93 -9.61 -26.54 -0.65
CA THR A 93 -8.16 -26.47 -0.46
C THR A 93 -7.43 -27.43 -1.39
N GLU A 94 -8.03 -28.58 -1.69
CA GLU A 94 -7.53 -29.54 -2.67
C GLU A 94 -7.67 -29.06 -4.11
N TYR A 95 -8.71 -28.27 -4.44
CA TYR A 95 -8.89 -27.74 -5.77
C TYR A 95 -7.72 -26.85 -6.23
N PHE A 96 -7.09 -26.15 -5.31
CA PHE A 96 -5.91 -25.33 -5.59
C PHE A 96 -4.58 -26.06 -5.41
N THR A 97 -4.56 -27.22 -4.69
CA THR A 97 -3.35 -28.02 -4.49
C THR A 97 -3.24 -29.17 -5.48
N GLN A 98 -4.34 -29.78 -5.88
CA GLN A 98 -4.33 -30.85 -6.91
C GLN A 98 -3.95 -30.33 -8.30
N ASP A 99 -4.24 -29.05 -8.60
CA ASP A 99 -3.79 -28.44 -9.84
C ASP A 99 -2.28 -28.18 -9.90
N ARG A 100 -1.56 -28.29 -8.79
CA ARG A 100 -0.10 -28.11 -8.80
C ARG A 100 0.64 -29.23 -9.54
N GLU A 101 0.13 -30.43 -9.54
CA GLU A 101 0.72 -31.58 -10.29
C GLU A 101 0.23 -31.67 -11.74
N LYS A 102 -0.99 -31.22 -12.02
CA LYS A 102 -1.57 -31.19 -13.38
C LYS A 102 -1.36 -29.88 -14.13
N SER A 103 -0.86 -28.85 -13.47
CA SER A 103 -0.80 -27.48 -14.02
C SER A 103 0.39 -27.20 -14.93
N ARG A 104 1.24 -28.16 -15.24
CA ARG A 104 2.25 -28.00 -16.30
C ARG A 104 1.66 -28.03 -17.72
N GLU A 105 0.41 -28.48 -17.89
CA GLU A 105 -0.23 -28.55 -19.22
C GLU A 105 -1.41 -27.58 -19.43
N ARG A 106 -1.81 -26.78 -18.41
CA ARG A 106 -2.99 -25.90 -18.47
C ARG A 106 -2.74 -24.46 -18.06
N GLU A 107 -1.58 -23.91 -18.40
CA GLU A 107 -1.25 -22.52 -18.05
C GLU A 107 -2.09 -21.43 -18.73
N SER A 108 -3.02 -21.76 -19.62
CA SER A 108 -3.74 -20.77 -20.45
C SER A 108 -5.22 -20.54 -20.15
N LYS A 109 -5.84 -21.20 -19.17
CA LYS A 109 -7.26 -21.00 -18.86
C LYS A 109 -7.54 -21.08 -17.37
N ARG A 110 -7.09 -20.11 -16.60
CA ARG A 110 -7.53 -19.91 -15.21
C ARG A 110 -8.56 -18.78 -15.10
N THR A 111 -9.62 -18.86 -15.84
CA THR A 111 -10.87 -18.27 -15.42
C THR A 111 -11.47 -19.25 -14.42
N VAL A 112 -11.47 -18.90 -13.14
CA VAL A 112 -12.33 -19.59 -12.19
C VAL A 112 -13.74 -19.16 -12.58
N GLU A 113 -14.41 -19.96 -13.39
CA GLU A 113 -15.85 -19.82 -13.60
C GLU A 113 -16.49 -20.13 -12.25
N VAL A 114 -16.85 -19.08 -11.53
CA VAL A 114 -17.72 -19.20 -10.37
C VAL A 114 -19.10 -19.45 -10.93
N ASP A 115 -19.60 -20.68 -10.76
CA ASP A 115 -21.00 -20.97 -11.06
C ASP A 115 -21.87 -20.15 -10.08
N PRO A 116 -22.52 -19.08 -10.55
CA PRO A 116 -23.28 -18.19 -9.68
C PRO A 116 -24.47 -18.88 -9.01
N GLU A 117 -24.96 -20.00 -9.54
CA GLU A 117 -26.10 -20.73 -9.00
C GLU A 117 -25.73 -21.62 -7.81
N SER A 118 -24.44 -21.87 -7.57
CA SER A 118 -23.98 -22.78 -6.50
C SER A 118 -23.87 -22.13 -5.11
N TYR A 119 -24.09 -20.82 -4.98
CA TYR A 119 -23.93 -20.10 -3.72
C TYR A 119 -25.21 -19.38 -3.31
N GLU A 120 -25.68 -19.66 -2.08
CA GLU A 120 -26.80 -18.92 -1.48
C GLU A 120 -26.35 -17.50 -1.10
N GLY A 121 -27.16 -16.51 -1.47
CA GLY A 121 -26.95 -15.11 -1.15
C GLY A 121 -26.05 -14.34 -2.12
N ARG A 122 -25.85 -13.06 -1.82
CA ARG A 122 -25.01 -12.14 -2.63
C ARG A 122 -23.56 -12.27 -2.21
N ASN A 123 -22.72 -12.73 -3.11
CA ASN A 123 -21.32 -13.00 -2.86
C ASN A 123 -20.42 -12.51 -4.01
N TYR A 124 -19.11 -12.38 -3.75
CA TYR A 124 -18.12 -12.09 -4.78
C TYR A 124 -16.87 -12.96 -4.64
N VAL A 125 -16.15 -13.11 -5.77
CA VAL A 125 -14.79 -13.70 -5.82
C VAL A 125 -13.81 -12.63 -6.24
N TYR A 126 -12.67 -12.54 -5.55
CA TYR A 126 -11.59 -11.62 -5.93
C TYR A 126 -10.66 -12.28 -6.96
N LEU A 127 -10.59 -11.69 -8.14
CA LEU A 127 -9.74 -12.10 -9.26
C LEU A 127 -8.41 -11.31 -9.18
N ARG A 128 -7.42 -11.88 -8.51
CA ARG A 128 -6.13 -11.20 -8.24
C ARG A 128 -5.42 -10.76 -9.52
N ASP A 129 -5.38 -11.63 -10.52
CA ASP A 129 -4.63 -11.38 -11.76
C ASP A 129 -5.27 -10.27 -12.61
N ALA A 130 -6.59 -10.11 -12.50
CA ALA A 130 -7.33 -9.06 -13.20
C ALA A 130 -7.53 -7.79 -12.36
N ASN A 131 -7.14 -7.79 -11.07
CA ASN A 131 -7.46 -6.73 -10.11
C ASN A 131 -8.94 -6.35 -10.14
N ALA A 132 -9.81 -7.35 -10.05
CA ALA A 132 -11.25 -7.23 -10.22
C ALA A 132 -12.00 -8.11 -9.22
N ILE A 133 -13.29 -7.87 -9.06
CA ILE A 133 -14.20 -8.78 -8.37
C ILE A 133 -15.23 -9.33 -9.37
N GLN A 134 -15.59 -10.58 -9.21
CA GLN A 134 -16.69 -11.21 -9.93
C GLN A 134 -17.84 -11.46 -8.96
N LEU A 135 -19.03 -10.96 -9.30
CA LEU A 135 -20.25 -11.11 -8.52
C LEU A 135 -21.00 -12.37 -8.95
N ASN A 136 -21.71 -12.99 -8.00
CA ASN A 136 -22.63 -14.10 -8.33
C ASN A 136 -24.07 -13.62 -8.59
N PHE A 137 -24.30 -12.32 -8.69
CA PHE A 137 -25.60 -11.70 -8.95
C PHE A 137 -25.42 -10.52 -9.92
N ASP A 138 -26.53 -10.07 -10.50
CA ASP A 138 -26.52 -8.91 -11.39
C ASP A 138 -26.59 -7.63 -10.58
N ALA A 139 -25.70 -6.70 -10.90
CA ALA A 139 -25.69 -5.33 -10.36
C ALA A 139 -25.10 -4.40 -11.43
N ASP A 140 -25.57 -3.17 -11.48
CA ASP A 140 -25.02 -2.16 -12.39
C ASP A 140 -23.80 -1.48 -11.75
N ILE A 141 -23.83 -1.31 -10.44
CA ILE A 141 -22.88 -0.55 -9.67
C ILE A 141 -22.59 -1.24 -8.34
N VAL A 142 -21.33 -1.21 -7.92
CA VAL A 142 -20.91 -1.58 -6.57
C VAL A 142 -20.13 -0.45 -5.92
N THR A 143 -20.32 -0.27 -4.63
CA THR A 143 -19.49 0.63 -3.83
C THR A 143 -18.42 -0.20 -3.11
N VAL A 144 -17.18 0.19 -3.23
CA VAL A 144 -16.05 -0.48 -2.59
C VAL A 144 -15.46 0.46 -1.54
N SER A 145 -15.48 0.05 -0.28
CA SER A 145 -14.74 0.70 0.81
C SER A 145 -13.40 0.00 0.97
N TYR A 146 -12.31 0.75 0.98
CA TYR A 146 -10.95 0.21 1.04
C TYR A 146 -10.04 1.07 1.89
N LEU A 147 -9.01 0.44 2.46
CA LEU A 147 -7.97 1.15 3.19
C LEU A 147 -6.90 1.66 2.24
N THR A 148 -6.61 2.95 2.33
CA THR A 148 -5.52 3.60 1.61
C THR A 148 -4.65 4.40 2.58
N VAL A 149 -3.42 4.71 2.17
CA VAL A 149 -2.55 5.59 2.95
C VAL A 149 -3.20 6.95 3.08
N LYS A 150 -3.25 7.46 4.29
CA LYS A 150 -3.80 8.79 4.55
C LYS A 150 -2.96 9.86 3.86
N THR A 151 -3.61 10.63 3.01
CA THR A 151 -2.96 11.66 2.20
C THR A 151 -3.61 13.02 2.41
N VAL A 152 -2.84 14.06 2.11
CA VAL A 152 -3.30 15.45 2.03
C VAL A 152 -2.84 16.06 0.71
N TYR A 153 -3.65 16.89 0.11
CA TYR A 153 -3.27 17.60 -1.11
C TYR A 153 -2.23 18.69 -0.78
N SER A 154 -1.14 18.70 -1.54
CA SER A 154 -0.10 19.74 -1.46
C SER A 154 -0.23 20.69 -2.66
N ASP A 155 -0.39 21.97 -2.38
CA ASP A 155 -0.40 23.00 -3.41
C ASP A 155 0.97 23.19 -4.06
N THR A 156 2.05 22.89 -3.33
CA THR A 156 3.43 22.99 -3.82
C THR A 156 3.75 21.93 -4.87
N PHE A 157 3.30 20.68 -4.62
CA PHE A 157 3.58 19.55 -5.52
C PHE A 157 2.45 19.23 -6.48
N HIS A 158 1.30 19.91 -6.34
CA HIS A 158 0.07 19.64 -7.10
C HIS A 158 -0.35 18.17 -7.10
N CYS A 159 -0.13 17.47 -5.98
CA CYS A 159 -0.48 16.05 -5.81
C CYS A 159 -0.79 15.72 -4.35
N ASN A 160 -1.38 14.53 -4.14
CA ASN A 160 -1.60 14.01 -2.81
C ASN A 160 -0.29 13.46 -2.23
N ILE A 161 0.07 13.93 -1.05
CA ILE A 161 1.27 13.52 -0.30
C ILE A 161 0.85 12.79 0.99
N PRO A 162 1.66 11.82 1.48
CA PRO A 162 1.34 11.13 2.72
C PRO A 162 1.39 12.08 3.91
N VAL A 163 0.49 11.85 4.84
CA VAL A 163 0.45 12.58 6.11
C VAL A 163 1.56 12.08 7.03
N ILE A 164 2.38 12.99 7.54
CA ILE A 164 3.46 12.70 8.49
C ILE A 164 3.08 13.28 9.85
N PRO A 165 3.01 12.46 10.92
CA PRO A 165 2.84 12.98 12.27
C PRO A 165 3.96 13.96 12.66
N ASN A 166 3.61 15.08 13.28
CA ASN A 166 4.59 16.07 13.72
C ASN A 166 5.29 15.60 15.00
N ASN A 167 6.23 14.69 14.84
CA ASN A 167 7.06 14.13 15.89
C ASN A 167 8.53 14.28 15.48
N GLY A 168 9.32 15.00 16.29
CA GLY A 168 10.72 15.31 15.96
C GLY A 168 11.58 14.06 15.77
N LYS A 169 11.35 13.00 16.55
CA LYS A 169 12.09 11.72 16.39
C LYS A 169 11.71 10.97 15.12
N LEU A 170 10.43 11.06 14.74
CA LEU A 170 9.97 10.49 13.48
C LEU A 170 10.58 11.26 12.31
N ILE A 171 10.55 12.59 12.35
CA ILE A 171 11.11 13.43 11.30
C ILE A 171 12.61 13.13 11.12
N GLU A 172 13.38 13.06 12.23
CA GLU A 172 14.79 12.67 12.21
C GLU A 172 15.00 11.29 11.58
N ALA A 173 14.18 10.31 11.93
CA ALA A 173 14.27 8.98 11.34
C ALA A 173 13.99 8.99 9.83
N LEU A 174 13.00 9.75 9.37
CA LEU A 174 12.70 9.90 7.94
C LEU A 174 13.83 10.59 7.17
N GLU A 175 14.49 11.58 7.77
CA GLU A 175 15.67 12.25 7.19
C GLU A 175 16.80 11.23 6.94
N TRP A 176 17.14 10.44 7.96
CA TRP A 176 18.20 9.43 7.82
C TRP A 176 17.85 8.34 6.83
N PHE A 177 16.57 7.94 6.76
CA PHE A 177 16.11 7.00 5.75
C PHE A 177 16.27 7.56 4.34
N CYS A 178 15.83 8.79 4.11
CA CYS A 178 15.98 9.46 2.82
C CYS A 178 17.46 9.63 2.45
N MET A 179 18.32 10.03 3.39
CA MET A 179 19.75 10.15 3.16
C MET A 179 20.40 8.80 2.81
N TRP A 180 20.00 7.72 3.49
CA TRP A 180 20.42 6.37 3.11
C TRP A 180 20.01 6.01 1.67
N LYS A 181 18.76 6.27 1.30
CA LYS A 181 18.27 6.02 -0.07
C LYS A 181 19.01 6.85 -1.12
N LEU A 182 19.35 8.09 -0.83
CA LEU A 182 20.13 8.97 -1.70
C LEU A 182 21.52 8.38 -1.97
N LEU A 183 22.26 8.00 -0.94
CA LEU A 183 23.58 7.39 -1.09
C LEU A 183 23.52 6.03 -1.79
N SER A 184 22.47 5.22 -1.51
CA SER A 184 22.25 3.93 -2.18
C SER A 184 22.01 4.07 -3.67
N ARG A 185 21.57 5.23 -4.13
CA ARG A 185 21.39 5.57 -5.56
C ARG A 185 22.63 6.18 -6.21
N GLY A 186 23.73 6.26 -5.50
CA GLY A 186 25.00 6.74 -6.01
C GLY A 186 25.23 8.24 -5.85
N ILE A 187 24.37 8.98 -5.13
CA ILE A 187 24.67 10.36 -4.76
C ILE A 187 25.82 10.32 -3.76
N LYS A 188 26.88 11.07 -4.07
CA LYS A 188 28.07 11.17 -3.20
C LYS A 188 27.89 12.34 -2.23
N HIS A 189 28.26 12.11 -0.99
CA HIS A 189 28.29 13.15 0.04
C HIS A 189 29.69 13.26 0.65
N GLN A 190 30.10 14.45 1.04
CA GLN A 190 31.47 14.70 1.56
C GLN A 190 31.73 14.01 2.90
N VAL A 191 30.69 13.92 3.75
CA VAL A 191 30.81 13.40 5.12
C VAL A 191 30.22 11.99 5.23
N TYR A 192 29.06 11.75 4.61
CA TYR A 192 28.32 10.50 4.79
C TYR A 192 28.66 9.44 3.75
N SER A 193 28.80 8.20 4.21
CA SER A 193 29.13 7.06 3.38
C SER A 193 28.48 5.78 3.91
N LEU A 194 28.02 4.91 3.00
CA LEU A 194 27.46 3.59 3.35
C LEU A 194 28.52 2.60 3.84
N GLN A 195 29.78 2.85 3.56
CA GLN A 195 30.90 2.01 3.99
C GLN A 195 31.48 2.40 5.35
N GLY A 196 31.04 3.53 5.90
CA GLY A 196 31.49 4.05 7.19
C GLY A 196 30.81 3.37 8.38
N ALA A 197 31.42 3.55 9.56
CA ALA A 197 30.78 3.25 10.85
C ALA A 197 29.89 4.44 11.29
N MET A 198 29.18 4.31 12.41
CA MET A 198 28.52 5.47 13.02
C MET A 198 29.58 6.52 13.45
N PRO A 199 29.30 7.83 13.33
CA PRO A 199 28.05 8.46 12.87
C PRO A 199 28.00 8.80 11.37
N VAL A 200 28.88 8.21 10.56
CA VAL A 200 29.06 8.56 9.15
C VAL A 200 28.10 7.78 8.23
N ASN A 201 27.56 6.66 8.69
CA ASN A 201 26.69 5.79 7.89
C ASN A 201 25.23 6.09 8.16
N PRO A 202 24.46 6.68 7.19
CA PRO A 202 23.05 7.01 7.37
C PRO A 202 22.14 5.80 7.60
N TYR A 203 22.49 4.61 7.09
CA TYR A 203 21.73 3.41 7.37
C TYR A 203 21.77 3.01 8.85
N LEU A 204 22.93 3.13 9.49
CA LEU A 204 23.09 2.84 10.92
C LEU A 204 22.38 3.90 11.78
N LEU A 205 22.43 5.18 11.36
CA LEU A 205 21.71 6.28 12.01
C LEU A 205 20.19 6.10 11.89
N TRP A 206 19.71 5.69 10.70
CA TRP A 206 18.32 5.32 10.51
C TRP A 206 17.90 4.19 11.46
N ARG A 207 18.66 3.11 11.55
CA ARG A 207 18.33 2.01 12.46
C ARG A 207 18.16 2.45 13.90
N ASP A 208 19.05 3.27 14.38
CA ASP A 208 19.01 3.81 15.76
C ASP A 208 17.83 4.79 15.96
N SER A 209 17.62 5.72 15.03
CA SER A 209 16.53 6.69 15.09
C SER A 209 15.15 6.04 14.87
N ARG A 210 15.06 5.00 14.04
CA ARG A 210 13.85 4.20 13.83
C ARG A 210 13.27 3.66 15.13
N ASP A 211 14.10 3.02 15.94
CA ASP A 211 13.66 2.40 17.18
C ASP A 211 13.23 3.47 18.22
N ARG A 212 13.89 4.62 18.23
CA ARG A 212 13.46 5.79 19.01
C ARG A 212 12.16 6.41 18.51
N ALA A 213 11.97 6.47 17.21
CA ALA A 213 10.73 6.96 16.60
C ALA A 213 9.54 6.05 16.95
N ARG A 214 9.68 4.74 16.79
CA ARG A 214 8.66 3.74 17.16
C ARG A 214 8.21 3.86 18.61
N ALA A 215 9.12 4.14 19.52
CA ALA A 215 8.82 4.29 20.95
C ALA A 215 8.14 5.62 21.30
N SER A 216 8.04 6.55 20.35
CA SER A 216 7.55 7.92 20.59
C SER A 216 6.21 8.26 19.94
N VAL A 217 5.65 7.34 19.17
CA VAL A 217 4.36 7.49 18.42
C VAL A 217 3.20 6.67 19.06
#